data_74293e889fed2124e6b5de89dfc43407
#
_entry.id   74293e889fed2124e6b5de89dfc43407
#
_cell.length_a   1.000
_cell.length_b   1.000
_cell.length_c   1.000
_cell.angle_alpha   90.00
_cell.angle_beta   90.00
_cell.angle_gamma   90.00
#
_symmetry.space_group_name_H-M   'P 1'
#
loop_
_entity.id
_entity.type
_entity.pdbx_description
1 polymer ?
#
loop_
_entity_poly.entity_id
_entity_poly.type
_entity_poly.pdbx_seq_one_letter_code
_entity_poly.pdbx_strand_id
1 'polypeptide(L)'
;MNQKTLEIIATAFGTGSTHDLHLFKESRSGISTHICSLADAGYLGIGNVHENSRIPAKKSKLHPLTKEQKAENHKLSSQRIFVENVIRRLKIFRILSERYRNRRKRFGLRFNLIAAIYNYELILNKD
;
A
#
# COMPACT_ATOMS: atom_id res chain seq x y z
N MET A 1 -4.83 -3.48 1.21
CA MET A 1 -5.18 -3.68 2.63
C MET A 1 -6.52 -3.04 2.93
N ASN A 2 -7.36 -3.69 3.67
CA ASN A 2 -8.60 -3.09 4.17
C ASN A 2 -8.29 -2.20 5.38
N GLN A 3 -8.69 -0.93 5.33
CA GLN A 3 -8.40 0.04 6.39
C GLN A 3 -9.13 -0.26 7.72
N LYS A 4 -10.34 -0.81 7.66
CA LYS A 4 -11.15 -1.10 8.86
C LYS A 4 -10.71 -2.39 9.57
N THR A 5 -10.44 -3.43 8.79
CA THR A 5 -10.07 -4.75 9.34
C THR A 5 -8.57 -4.94 9.47
N LEU A 6 -7.77 -4.10 8.83
CA LEU A 6 -6.32 -4.19 8.69
C LEU A 6 -5.85 -5.46 7.93
N GLU A 7 -6.75 -6.17 7.31
CA GLU A 7 -6.44 -7.37 6.52
C GLU A 7 -5.70 -7.02 5.23
N ILE A 8 -4.71 -7.80 4.90
CA ILE A 8 -4.00 -7.71 3.61
C ILE A 8 -4.83 -8.47 2.58
N ILE A 9 -5.38 -7.73 1.60
CA ILE A 9 -6.27 -8.32 0.57
C ILE A 9 -5.44 -8.90 -0.57
N ALA A 10 -4.42 -8.18 -1.00
CA ALA A 10 -3.55 -8.57 -2.10
C ALA A 10 -2.14 -8.04 -1.89
N THR A 11 -1.17 -8.73 -2.47
CA THR A 11 0.24 -8.33 -2.49
C THR A 11 0.74 -8.26 -3.92
N ALA A 12 1.63 -7.32 -4.19
CA ALA A 12 2.38 -7.25 -5.43
C ALA A 12 3.83 -6.88 -5.11
N PHE A 13 4.75 -7.30 -5.95
CA PHE A 13 6.16 -7.01 -5.77
C PHE A 13 6.83 -6.80 -7.14
N GLY A 14 7.83 -5.96 -7.15
CA GLY A 14 8.64 -5.66 -8.33
C GLY A 14 10.11 -5.50 -7.95
N THR A 15 10.91 -5.16 -8.93
CA THR A 15 12.29 -4.72 -8.69
C THR A 15 12.28 -3.34 -8.06
N GLY A 16 13.34 -2.97 -7.31
CA GLY A 16 13.41 -1.66 -6.67
C GLY A 16 13.39 -0.45 -7.62
N SER A 17 13.55 -0.69 -8.92
CA SER A 17 13.42 0.32 -9.99
C SER A 17 12.01 0.41 -10.58
N THR A 18 11.10 -0.49 -10.21
CA THR A 18 9.72 -0.48 -10.71
C THR A 18 8.92 0.60 -10.01
N HIS A 19 8.31 1.50 -10.78
CA HIS A 19 7.46 2.56 -10.24
C HIS A 19 6.15 1.98 -9.67
N ASP A 20 5.71 2.45 -8.51
CA ASP A 20 4.55 1.93 -7.77
C ASP A 20 3.27 1.86 -8.60
N LEU A 21 2.96 2.91 -9.36
CA LEU A 21 1.80 2.94 -10.24
C LEU A 21 1.89 1.87 -11.35
N HIS A 22 3.09 1.62 -11.88
CA HIS A 22 3.29 0.58 -12.89
C HIS A 22 3.03 -0.80 -12.29
N LEU A 23 3.58 -1.07 -11.11
CA LEU A 23 3.34 -2.29 -10.36
C LEU A 23 1.84 -2.49 -10.06
N PHE A 24 1.14 -1.43 -9.69
CA PHE A 24 -0.31 -1.47 -9.46
C PHE A 24 -1.08 -1.88 -10.73
N LYS A 25 -0.74 -1.31 -11.89
CA LYS A 25 -1.35 -1.66 -13.18
C LYS A 25 -1.09 -3.11 -13.56
N GLU A 26 0.14 -3.58 -13.40
CA GLU A 26 0.52 -4.96 -13.73
C GLU A 26 -0.12 -5.98 -12.79
N SER A 27 -0.32 -5.64 -11.53
CA SER A 27 -0.90 -6.53 -10.52
C SER A 27 -2.33 -6.96 -10.83
N ARG A 28 -3.03 -6.23 -11.75
CA ARG A 28 -4.43 -6.45 -12.12
C ARG A 28 -5.34 -6.68 -10.89
N SER A 29 -5.02 -6.03 -9.79
CA SER A 29 -5.78 -6.12 -8.54
C SER A 29 -7.15 -5.44 -8.72
N GLY A 30 -8.10 -6.05 -9.38
CA GLY A 30 -9.40 -5.50 -9.75
C GLY A 30 -10.19 -4.93 -8.56
N ILE A 31 -9.74 -3.78 -8.05
CA ILE A 31 -10.43 -3.06 -6.99
C ILE A 31 -11.70 -2.46 -7.59
N SER A 32 -12.85 -2.78 -7.01
CA SER A 32 -14.12 -2.21 -7.44
C SER A 32 -14.12 -0.68 -7.33
N THR A 33 -14.68 0.02 -8.31
CA THR A 33 -14.81 1.49 -8.34
C THR A 33 -15.65 2.04 -7.19
N HIS A 34 -16.48 1.21 -6.55
CA HIS A 34 -17.23 1.60 -5.34
C HIS A 34 -16.35 1.73 -4.09
N ILE A 35 -15.14 1.15 -4.12
CA ILE A 35 -14.19 1.18 -2.99
C ILE A 35 -13.28 2.39 -3.16
N CYS A 36 -13.23 3.26 -2.14
CA CYS A 36 -12.26 4.35 -2.12
C CYS A 36 -10.86 3.80 -1.84
N SER A 37 -9.95 3.99 -2.77
CA SER A 37 -8.53 3.61 -2.63
C SER A 37 -7.73 4.79 -2.09
N LEU A 38 -6.98 4.57 -1.01
CA LEU A 38 -6.04 5.55 -0.46
C LEU A 38 -4.63 5.12 -0.84
N ALA A 39 -3.91 5.99 -1.53
CA ALA A 39 -2.55 5.72 -1.95
C ALA A 39 -1.62 6.87 -1.58
N ASP A 40 -0.32 6.65 -1.67
CA ASP A 40 0.66 7.68 -1.42
C ASP A 40 1.01 8.48 -2.70
N ALA A 41 1.90 9.46 -2.55
CA ALA A 41 2.32 10.31 -3.66
C ALA A 41 3.08 9.56 -4.77
N GLY A 42 3.57 8.34 -4.51
CA GLY A 42 4.20 7.46 -5.51
C GLY A 42 3.22 6.94 -6.55
N TYR A 43 1.92 6.97 -6.24
CA TYR A 43 0.83 6.55 -7.13
C TYR A 43 0.23 7.70 -7.95
N LEU A 44 1.00 8.74 -8.24
CA LEU A 44 0.53 9.86 -9.06
C LEU A 44 0.00 9.35 -10.41
N GLY A 45 -1.26 9.72 -10.72
CA GLY A 45 -1.96 9.23 -11.91
C GLY A 45 -2.84 7.99 -11.68
N ILE A 46 -2.96 7.49 -10.44
CA ILE A 46 -3.84 6.36 -10.10
C ILE A 46 -5.31 6.64 -10.47
N GLY A 47 -5.76 7.89 -10.43
CA GLY A 47 -7.13 8.28 -10.82
C GLY A 47 -7.49 7.90 -12.26
N ASN A 48 -6.52 7.78 -13.16
CA ASN A 48 -6.74 7.31 -14.53
C ASN A 48 -6.97 5.80 -14.63
N VAL A 49 -6.65 5.05 -13.57
CA VAL A 49 -6.79 3.59 -13.50
C VAL A 49 -7.94 3.20 -12.57
N HIS A 50 -8.12 3.96 -11.51
CA HIS A 50 -9.15 3.77 -10.51
C HIS A 50 -9.67 5.15 -10.06
N GLU A 51 -10.83 5.55 -10.59
CA GLU A 51 -11.39 6.90 -10.40
C GLU A 51 -11.61 7.26 -8.93
N ASN A 52 -12.06 6.31 -8.12
CA ASN A 52 -12.29 6.51 -6.68
C ASN A 52 -11.01 6.33 -5.87
N SER A 53 -9.97 7.09 -6.21
CA SER A 53 -8.68 7.07 -5.52
C SER A 53 -8.34 8.43 -4.95
N ARG A 54 -7.72 8.44 -3.75
CA ARG A 54 -7.22 9.64 -3.09
C ARG A 54 -5.73 9.51 -2.84
N ILE A 55 -4.99 10.54 -3.25
CA ILE A 55 -3.55 10.70 -3.02
C ILE A 55 -3.29 12.07 -2.40
N PRO A 56 -2.20 12.24 -1.62
CA PRO A 56 -1.83 13.54 -1.10
C PRO A 56 -1.51 14.52 -2.22
N ALA A 57 -1.98 15.76 -2.08
CA ALA A 57 -1.59 16.85 -2.98
C ALA A 57 -0.10 17.13 -2.84
N LYS A 58 0.60 17.24 -3.98
CA LYS A 58 2.04 17.45 -4.03
C LYS A 58 2.35 18.95 -4.07
N LYS A 59 3.24 19.40 -3.20
CA LYS A 59 3.77 20.78 -3.23
C LYS A 59 4.67 20.94 -4.46
N SER A 60 4.50 22.03 -5.21
CA SER A 60 5.49 22.47 -6.21
C SER A 60 6.05 23.85 -5.84
N LYS A 61 7.17 24.24 -6.47
CA LYS A 61 7.75 25.58 -6.25
C LYS A 61 6.81 26.70 -6.68
N LEU A 62 6.05 26.48 -7.77
CA LEU A 62 5.12 27.46 -8.35
C LEU A 62 3.73 27.44 -7.71
N HIS A 63 3.32 26.31 -7.12
CA HIS A 63 2.01 26.13 -6.51
C HIS A 63 2.15 25.59 -5.09
N PRO A 64 2.22 26.49 -4.07
CA PRO A 64 2.20 26.09 -2.67
C PRO A 64 0.85 25.49 -2.33
N LEU A 65 0.84 24.54 -1.38
CA LEU A 65 -0.40 23.89 -0.91
C LEU A 65 -1.32 24.91 -0.23
N THR A 66 -2.61 24.86 -0.57
CA THR A 66 -3.65 25.62 0.14
C THR A 66 -3.86 25.07 1.55
N LYS A 67 -4.58 25.83 2.40
CA LYS A 67 -4.91 25.38 3.76
C LYS A 67 -5.74 24.10 3.74
N GLU A 68 -6.70 24.01 2.82
CA GLU A 68 -7.57 22.85 2.61
C GLU A 68 -6.76 21.61 2.17
N GLN A 69 -5.84 21.79 1.24
CA GLN A 69 -4.94 20.70 0.78
C GLN A 69 -4.03 20.21 1.90
N LYS A 70 -3.54 21.11 2.76
CA LYS A 70 -2.74 20.72 3.92
C LYS A 70 -3.56 19.91 4.93
N ALA A 71 -4.81 20.34 5.19
CA ALA A 71 -5.71 19.63 6.09
C ALA A 71 -6.06 18.23 5.56
N GLU A 72 -6.35 18.11 4.27
CA GLU A 72 -6.64 16.81 3.64
C GLU A 72 -5.39 15.90 3.63
N ASN A 73 -4.22 16.45 3.32
CA ASN A 73 -2.97 15.69 3.40
C ASN A 73 -2.69 15.18 4.81
N HIS A 74 -2.99 15.99 5.84
CA HIS A 74 -2.85 15.57 7.24
C HIS A 74 -3.80 14.42 7.58
N LYS A 75 -5.05 14.51 7.13
CA LYS A 75 -6.05 13.44 7.30
C LYS A 75 -5.61 12.14 6.62
N LEU A 76 -5.15 12.21 5.38
CA LEU A 76 -4.63 11.05 4.65
C LEU A 76 -3.39 10.46 5.36
N SER A 77 -2.50 11.30 5.85
CA SER A 77 -1.32 10.87 6.62
C SER A 77 -1.71 10.12 7.88
N SER A 78 -2.68 10.61 8.64
CA SER A 78 -3.19 9.94 9.85
C SER A 78 -3.76 8.55 9.54
N GLN A 79 -4.45 8.42 8.41
CA GLN A 79 -4.97 7.13 7.95
C GLN A 79 -3.86 6.15 7.53
N ARG A 80 -2.73 6.66 7.01
CA ARG A 80 -1.58 5.83 6.60
C ARG A 80 -0.82 5.22 7.76
N ILE A 81 -0.88 5.78 8.95
CA ILE A 81 -0.21 5.23 10.15
C ILE A 81 -0.59 3.76 10.36
N PHE A 82 -1.83 3.38 10.13
CA PHE A 82 -2.28 1.99 10.25
C PHE A 82 -1.58 1.07 9.25
N VAL A 83 -1.43 1.52 7.99
CA VAL A 83 -0.71 0.76 6.94
C VAL A 83 0.77 0.61 7.30
N GLU A 84 1.39 1.68 7.79
CA GLU A 84 2.79 1.66 8.19
C GLU A 84 3.03 0.70 9.36
N ASN A 85 2.11 0.63 10.31
CA ASN A 85 2.17 -0.33 11.42
C ASN A 85 2.06 -1.78 10.92
N VAL A 86 1.15 -2.06 9.97
CA VAL A 86 1.05 -3.39 9.35
C VAL A 86 2.34 -3.74 8.62
N ILE A 87 2.86 -2.84 7.80
CA ILE A 87 4.14 -3.03 7.08
C ILE A 87 5.29 -3.30 8.06
N ARG A 88 5.34 -2.58 9.18
CA ARG A 88 6.34 -2.79 10.23
C ARG A 88 6.25 -4.20 10.82
N ARG A 89 5.05 -4.71 11.09
CA ARG A 89 4.84 -6.09 11.56
C ARG A 89 5.31 -7.11 10.53
N LEU A 90 5.02 -6.92 9.24
CA LEU A 90 5.50 -7.80 8.19
C LEU A 90 7.02 -7.79 8.05
N LYS A 91 7.68 -6.64 8.29
CA LYS A 91 9.14 -6.49 8.20
C LYS A 91 9.91 -7.20 9.32
N ILE A 92 9.25 -7.76 10.33
CA ILE A 92 9.87 -8.69 11.29
C ILE A 92 10.44 -9.90 10.55
N PHE A 93 9.80 -10.34 9.49
CA PHE A 93 10.33 -11.36 8.60
C PHE A 93 11.45 -10.78 7.73
N ARG A 94 12.69 -11.19 7.95
CA ARG A 94 13.89 -10.70 7.25
C ARG A 94 13.78 -10.77 5.73
N ILE A 95 13.04 -11.72 5.20
CA ILE A 95 12.78 -11.85 3.76
C ILE A 95 12.10 -10.62 3.15
N LEU A 96 11.36 -9.84 3.95
CA LEU A 96 10.68 -8.61 3.52
C LEU A 96 11.44 -7.34 3.88
N SER A 97 12.42 -7.40 4.77
CA SER A 97 13.20 -6.25 5.23
C SER A 97 14.60 -6.17 4.64
N GLU A 98 15.18 -7.31 4.24
CA GLU A 98 16.54 -7.40 3.72
C GLU A 98 16.56 -7.65 2.21
N ARG A 99 17.75 -7.50 1.59
CA ARG A 99 17.95 -7.82 0.19
C ARG A 99 17.72 -9.32 -0.04
N TYR A 100 16.70 -9.63 -0.85
CA TYR A 100 16.37 -11.00 -1.19
C TYR A 100 17.44 -11.64 -2.09
N ARG A 101 18.12 -12.68 -1.60
CA ARG A 101 19.25 -13.34 -2.26
C ARG A 101 18.89 -14.65 -2.95
N ASN A 102 17.68 -15.15 -2.73
CA ASN A 102 17.19 -16.40 -3.32
C ASN A 102 16.55 -16.18 -4.71
N ARG A 103 16.15 -17.28 -5.37
CA ARG A 103 15.47 -17.23 -6.66
C ARG A 103 14.18 -16.40 -6.56
N ARG A 104 14.10 -15.31 -7.32
CA ARG A 104 12.96 -14.36 -7.33
C ARG A 104 11.61 -15.04 -7.59
N LYS A 105 11.59 -16.13 -8.37
CA LYS A 105 10.38 -16.88 -8.73
C LYS A 105 9.54 -17.32 -7.51
N ARG A 106 10.15 -17.54 -6.35
CA ARG A 106 9.45 -17.97 -5.13
C ARG A 106 9.18 -16.84 -4.13
N PHE A 107 9.58 -15.62 -4.43
CA PHE A 107 9.39 -14.50 -3.52
C PHE A 107 7.90 -14.19 -3.28
N GLY A 108 7.10 -14.14 -4.35
CA GLY A 108 5.66 -13.90 -4.25
C GLY A 108 4.92 -14.91 -3.39
N LEU A 109 5.24 -16.20 -3.57
CA LEU A 109 4.66 -17.26 -2.74
C LEU A 109 4.96 -17.05 -1.25
N ARG A 110 6.21 -16.72 -0.92
CA ARG A 110 6.63 -16.45 0.47
C ARG A 110 5.99 -15.20 1.04
N PHE A 111 5.87 -14.15 0.23
CA PHE A 111 5.20 -12.92 0.65
C PHE A 111 3.71 -13.17 0.92
N ASN A 112 3.03 -13.91 0.06
CA ASN A 112 1.63 -14.29 0.26
C ASN A 112 1.45 -15.15 1.51
N LEU A 113 2.37 -16.08 1.80
CA LEU A 113 2.34 -16.88 3.02
C LEU A 113 2.47 -16.00 4.27
N ILE A 114 3.39 -15.05 4.28
CA ILE A 114 3.55 -14.11 5.40
C ILE A 114 2.30 -13.25 5.58
N ALA A 115 1.71 -12.76 4.49
CA ALA A 115 0.46 -12.01 4.55
C ALA A 115 -0.71 -12.85 5.09
N ALA A 116 -0.78 -14.13 4.72
CA ALA A 116 -1.79 -15.06 5.24
C ALA A 116 -1.61 -15.33 6.74
N ILE A 117 -0.38 -15.54 7.21
CA ILE A 117 -0.07 -15.69 8.64
C ILE A 117 -0.49 -14.43 9.41
N TYR A 118 -0.15 -13.26 8.91
CA TYR A 118 -0.56 -12.00 9.52
C TYR A 118 -2.09 -11.88 9.62
N ASN A 119 -2.81 -12.18 8.54
CA ASN A 119 -4.27 -12.13 8.54
C ASN A 119 -4.87 -13.16 9.53
N TYR A 120 -4.28 -14.34 9.64
CA TYR A 120 -4.70 -15.35 10.59
C TYR A 120 -4.51 -14.88 12.05
N GLU A 121 -3.37 -14.26 12.36
CA GLU A 121 -3.15 -13.67 13.69
C GLU A 121 -4.17 -12.58 14.03
N LEU A 122 -4.62 -11.78 13.03
CA LEU A 122 -5.68 -10.79 13.25
C LEU A 122 -7.01 -11.44 13.66
N ILE A 123 -7.33 -12.61 13.14
CA ILE A 123 -8.55 -13.35 13.50
C ILE A 123 -8.45 -13.85 14.94
N LEU A 124 -7.31 -14.45 15.30
CA LEU A 124 -7.08 -14.99 16.65
C LEU A 124 -7.09 -13.90 17.75
N ASN A 125 -6.67 -12.69 17.43
CA ASN A 125 -6.60 -11.59 18.40
C ASN A 125 -7.90 -10.74 18.46
N LYS A 126 -8.96 -11.14 17.76
CA LYS A 126 -10.28 -10.51 17.85
C LYS A 126 -11.16 -11.05 18.97
N ASP A 127 -10.76 -12.17 19.56
CA ASP A 127 -11.39 -12.78 20.75
C ASP A 127 -10.73 -12.25 22.03
#